data_5d72d744da511044b38ccbaf01c3aabf
#
_entry.id   5d72d744da511044b38ccbaf01c3aabf
#
_cell.length_a   1.000
_cell.length_b   1.000
_cell.length_c   1.000
_cell.angle_alpha   90.00
_cell.angle_beta   90.00
_cell.angle_gamma   90.00
#
_symmetry.space_group_name_H-M   'P 1'
#
loop_
_entity.id
_entity.type
_entity.pdbx_description
1 polymer ?
#
loop_
_entity_poly.entity_id
_entity_poly.type
_entity_poly.pdbx_seq_one_letter_code
_entity_poly.pdbx_strand_id
1 'polypeptide(L)'
;MQKGIKFRIYPNKGQKAFIHQTLGCCRFIYNRGLAMRKEGYEKGEKIGYGQTSAMLTELKRQEEFAFLKEVDSIALQQSLRDLDRGFVNFFQKRASHPTFKSKHNHFQSYRTVNQKDNIRIVGRYIKLPKLGYVKVRQSMEVGNIRHVTIEHTPSGKYFAVLNVEFEPEPRPNQGGTIGIDVGIKTFYSDSNGNTVANPKYLERSMRKLVREQRRLSRREKGSHNRDEQRIRVAKVHEKVTNQRNDFLQKQSTMLVCENQTICIEDLHVKGMIRNHKLAKSIASVSWAKFFEMLEYKAVWYGNEIRKVPTMYPSSQTCSSCGYRNPLVKNLRIRIWECPGCHAVHDRDTNAGINILKKGLQLQSA
;
A
#
# COMPACT_ATOMS: atom_id res chain seq x y z
N MET A 1 16.43 8.75 -6.67
CA MET A 1 15.07 8.17 -6.52
C MET A 1 14.38 8.67 -5.25
N GLN A 2 13.09 8.30 -5.00
CA GLN A 2 12.37 8.70 -3.79
C GLN A 2 11.89 7.46 -3.03
N LYS A 3 11.97 7.52 -1.70
CA LYS A 3 11.55 6.42 -0.81
C LYS A 3 10.68 6.94 0.33
N GLY A 4 9.60 6.24 0.64
CA GLY A 4 8.77 6.51 1.81
C GLY A 4 9.26 5.74 3.03
N ILE A 5 9.65 6.43 4.10
CA ILE A 5 10.07 5.82 5.37
C ILE A 5 9.07 6.18 6.45
N LYS A 6 8.50 5.16 7.10
CA LYS A 6 7.47 5.32 8.12
C LYS A 6 8.03 5.13 9.53
N PHE A 7 8.07 6.19 10.32
CA PHE A 7 8.47 6.15 11.71
C PHE A 7 7.30 6.34 12.67
N ARG A 8 7.34 5.65 13.78
CA ARG A 8 6.43 5.88 14.91
C ARG A 8 6.81 7.17 15.61
N ILE A 9 5.83 8.08 15.84
CA ILE A 9 6.02 9.29 16.65
C ILE A 9 5.17 9.23 17.93
N TYR A 10 5.63 9.93 18.97
CA TYR A 10 5.04 9.95 20.30
C TYR A 10 4.74 11.40 20.72
N PRO A 11 3.67 12.01 20.15
CA PRO A 11 3.30 13.36 20.53
C PRO A 11 2.75 13.42 21.96
N ASN A 12 3.07 14.48 22.69
CA ASN A 12 2.51 14.79 24.01
C ASN A 12 1.04 15.24 23.88
N LYS A 13 0.37 15.56 25.01
CA LYS A 13 -1.06 15.94 25.01
C LYS A 13 -1.34 17.18 24.14
N GLY A 14 -0.54 18.25 24.28
CA GLY A 14 -0.68 19.47 23.47
C GLY A 14 -0.41 19.21 21.98
N GLN A 15 0.62 18.45 21.67
CA GLN A 15 0.96 18.06 20.29
C GLN A 15 -0.13 17.19 19.63
N LYS A 16 -0.77 16.29 20.39
CA LYS A 16 -1.93 15.54 19.89
C LYS A 16 -3.09 16.46 19.54
N ALA A 17 -3.41 17.40 20.42
CA ALA A 17 -4.47 18.40 20.18
C ALA A 17 -4.16 19.19 18.90
N PHE A 18 -2.94 19.67 18.74
CA PHE A 18 -2.52 20.41 17.56
C PHE A 18 -2.56 19.58 16.27
N ILE A 19 -2.15 18.29 16.30
CA ILE A 19 -2.28 17.38 15.16
C ILE A 19 -3.75 17.22 14.77
N HIS A 20 -4.64 17.04 15.74
CA HIS A 20 -6.08 16.91 15.46
C HIS A 20 -6.70 18.20 14.93
N GLN A 21 -6.29 19.37 15.43
CA GLN A 21 -6.66 20.67 14.88
C GLN A 21 -6.21 20.79 13.41
N THR A 22 -4.95 20.48 13.11
CA THR A 22 -4.42 20.51 11.74
C THR A 22 -5.20 19.56 10.82
N LEU A 23 -5.49 18.32 11.25
CA LEU A 23 -6.32 17.37 10.52
C LEU A 23 -7.72 17.90 10.25
N GLY A 24 -8.33 18.59 11.24
CA GLY A 24 -9.62 19.25 11.13
C GLY A 24 -9.61 20.35 10.08
N CYS A 25 -8.63 21.25 10.13
CA CYS A 25 -8.45 22.34 9.18
C CYS A 25 -8.19 21.83 7.74
N CYS A 26 -7.33 20.81 7.56
CA CYS A 26 -7.08 20.20 6.27
C CYS A 26 -8.36 19.57 5.68
N ARG A 27 -9.17 18.90 6.50
CA ARG A 27 -10.46 18.34 6.09
C ARG A 27 -11.44 19.45 5.70
N PHE A 28 -11.53 20.50 6.48
CA PHE A 28 -12.40 21.66 6.21
C PHE A 28 -12.05 22.29 4.86
N ILE A 29 -10.79 22.61 4.63
CA ILE A 29 -10.33 23.22 3.38
C ILE A 29 -10.52 22.30 2.18
N TYR A 30 -10.22 21.00 2.31
CA TYR A 30 -10.50 20.01 1.27
C TYR A 30 -11.99 20.01 0.88
N ASN A 31 -12.87 19.98 1.88
CA ASN A 31 -14.31 19.92 1.66
C ASN A 31 -14.85 21.21 1.04
N ARG A 32 -14.38 22.38 1.50
CA ARG A 32 -14.75 23.69 0.86
C ARG A 32 -14.29 23.75 -0.58
N GLY A 33 -13.05 23.31 -0.88
CA GLY A 33 -12.55 23.24 -2.26
C GLY A 33 -13.34 22.28 -3.13
N LEU A 34 -13.79 21.13 -2.57
CA LEU A 34 -14.64 20.18 -3.28
C LEU A 34 -16.05 20.76 -3.54
N ALA A 35 -16.65 21.44 -2.55
CA ALA A 35 -17.93 22.12 -2.72
C ALA A 35 -17.86 23.19 -3.82
N MET A 36 -16.85 24.07 -3.76
CA MET A 36 -16.61 25.09 -4.78
C MET A 36 -16.49 24.50 -6.19
N ARG A 37 -15.77 23.38 -6.35
CA ARG A 37 -15.65 22.71 -7.65
C ARG A 37 -16.95 22.11 -8.15
N LYS A 38 -17.80 21.59 -7.25
CA LYS A 38 -19.12 21.06 -7.61
C LYS A 38 -20.07 22.19 -8.06
N GLU A 39 -20.14 23.26 -7.26
CA GLU A 39 -20.96 24.44 -7.55
C GLU A 39 -20.53 25.11 -8.88
N GLY A 40 -19.19 25.22 -9.12
CA GLY A 40 -18.67 25.73 -10.39
C GLY A 40 -19.05 24.85 -11.58
N TYR A 41 -18.95 23.52 -11.43
CA TYR A 41 -19.36 22.60 -12.50
C TYR A 41 -20.85 22.74 -12.87
N GLU A 42 -21.73 22.88 -11.86
CA GLU A 42 -23.17 23.13 -12.06
C GLU A 42 -23.45 24.43 -12.80
N LYS A 43 -22.55 25.44 -12.65
CA LYS A 43 -22.60 26.74 -13.36
C LYS A 43 -21.84 26.74 -14.69
N GLY A 44 -21.27 25.63 -15.12
CA GLY A 44 -20.44 25.53 -16.32
C GLY A 44 -19.02 26.10 -16.19
N GLU A 45 -18.56 26.42 -14.97
CA GLU A 45 -17.26 26.98 -14.68
C GLU A 45 -16.21 25.91 -14.43
N LYS A 46 -15.00 26.12 -14.93
CA LYS A 46 -13.85 25.23 -14.66
C LYS A 46 -13.06 25.73 -13.47
N ILE A 47 -13.30 25.14 -12.30
CA ILE A 47 -12.57 25.46 -11.06
C ILE A 47 -11.38 24.51 -10.91
N GLY A 48 -10.17 25.06 -10.92
CA GLY A 48 -8.92 24.32 -10.71
C GLY A 48 -8.25 24.63 -9.37
N TYR A 49 -6.96 24.23 -9.25
CA TYR A 49 -6.18 24.49 -8.05
C TYR A 49 -6.00 26.00 -7.77
N GLY A 50 -5.82 26.82 -8.80
CA GLY A 50 -5.63 28.27 -8.65
C GLY A 50 -6.79 28.94 -7.89
N GLN A 51 -8.03 28.70 -8.33
CA GLN A 51 -9.23 29.28 -7.71
C GLN A 51 -9.46 28.75 -6.29
N THR A 52 -9.23 27.44 -6.05
CA THR A 52 -9.34 26.88 -4.69
C THR A 52 -8.24 27.39 -3.76
N SER A 53 -7.04 27.69 -4.27
CA SER A 53 -5.96 28.33 -3.51
C SER A 53 -6.27 29.80 -3.17
N ALA A 54 -6.85 30.56 -4.12
CA ALA A 54 -7.34 31.92 -3.88
C ALA A 54 -8.42 31.93 -2.79
N MET A 55 -9.39 31.00 -2.86
CA MET A 55 -10.39 30.80 -1.79
C MET A 55 -9.73 30.61 -0.42
N LEU A 56 -8.68 29.80 -0.29
CA LEU A 56 -7.98 29.60 0.98
C LEU A 56 -7.36 30.91 1.49
N THR A 57 -6.84 31.73 0.61
CA THR A 57 -6.24 33.03 0.96
C THR A 57 -7.33 33.97 1.49
N GLU A 58 -8.47 34.03 0.83
CA GLU A 58 -9.60 34.87 1.22
C GLU A 58 -10.21 34.40 2.55
N LEU A 59 -10.43 33.10 2.74
CA LEU A 59 -10.91 32.57 4.03
C LEU A 59 -10.00 32.96 5.19
N LYS A 60 -8.67 32.96 4.99
CA LYS A 60 -7.73 33.37 6.03
C LYS A 60 -7.81 34.84 6.41
N ARG A 61 -8.38 35.72 5.57
CA ARG A 61 -8.57 37.17 5.88
C ARG A 61 -9.76 37.38 6.80
N GLN A 62 -10.78 36.52 6.73
CA GLN A 62 -12.00 36.62 7.51
C GLN A 62 -11.75 36.18 8.97
N GLU A 63 -12.30 36.94 9.94
CA GLU A 63 -12.13 36.66 11.36
C GLU A 63 -12.72 35.29 11.77
N GLU A 64 -13.87 34.95 11.19
CA GLU A 64 -14.54 33.64 11.42
C GLU A 64 -13.60 32.45 11.20
N PHE A 65 -12.64 32.57 10.27
CA PHE A 65 -11.70 31.50 9.92
C PHE A 65 -10.27 31.74 10.44
N ALA A 66 -10.09 32.59 11.46
CA ALA A 66 -8.81 32.90 12.06
C ALA A 66 -8.02 31.65 12.49
N PHE A 67 -8.73 30.57 12.92
CA PHE A 67 -8.15 29.30 13.31
C PHE A 67 -7.29 28.63 12.18
N LEU A 68 -7.52 28.99 10.90
CA LEU A 68 -6.71 28.49 9.79
C LEU A 68 -5.29 29.08 9.79
N LYS A 69 -5.05 30.21 10.48
CA LYS A 69 -3.71 30.80 10.63
C LYS A 69 -2.90 30.10 11.73
N GLU A 70 -3.54 29.39 12.65
CA GLU A 70 -2.90 28.70 13.75
C GLU A 70 -2.13 27.48 13.28
N VAL A 71 -2.61 26.79 12.24
CA VAL A 71 -2.02 25.55 11.72
C VAL A 71 -1.02 25.82 10.58
N ASP A 72 -0.30 24.78 10.17
CA ASP A 72 0.65 24.84 9.06
C ASP A 72 -0.04 25.18 7.73
N SER A 73 0.30 26.33 7.17
CA SER A 73 -0.23 26.82 5.90
C SER A 73 0.05 25.89 4.73
N ILE A 74 1.22 25.24 4.73
CA ILE A 74 1.61 24.28 3.69
C ILE A 74 0.71 23.06 3.74
N ALA A 75 0.36 22.56 4.93
CA ALA A 75 -0.55 21.44 5.08
C ALA A 75 -1.93 21.74 4.47
N LEU A 76 -2.44 22.97 4.64
CA LEU A 76 -3.70 23.40 4.02
C LEU A 76 -3.60 23.43 2.49
N GLN A 77 -2.54 24.00 1.94
CA GLN A 77 -2.29 24.02 0.50
C GLN A 77 -2.14 22.59 -0.09
N GLN A 78 -1.43 21.72 0.62
CA GLN A 78 -1.28 20.32 0.19
C GLN A 78 -2.63 19.58 0.19
N SER A 79 -3.55 19.92 1.08
CA SER A 79 -4.90 19.38 1.08
C SER A 79 -5.68 19.73 -0.21
N LEU A 80 -5.51 20.95 -0.73
CA LEU A 80 -6.09 21.37 -2.02
C LEU A 80 -5.38 20.73 -3.21
N ARG A 81 -4.04 20.56 -3.16
CA ARG A 81 -3.29 19.82 -4.18
C ARG A 81 -3.69 18.35 -4.23
N ASP A 82 -4.00 17.74 -3.08
CA ASP A 82 -4.50 16.37 -3.02
C ASP A 82 -5.91 16.24 -3.62
N LEU A 83 -6.76 17.26 -3.43
CA LEU A 83 -8.07 17.35 -4.11
C LEU A 83 -7.89 17.46 -5.62
N ASP A 84 -7.01 18.33 -6.09
CA ASP A 84 -6.73 18.52 -7.51
C ASP A 84 -6.22 17.23 -8.16
N ARG A 85 -5.26 16.55 -7.53
CA ARG A 85 -4.78 15.22 -7.97
C ARG A 85 -5.89 14.18 -7.97
N GLY A 86 -6.83 14.25 -7.02
CA GLY A 86 -8.02 13.39 -6.99
C GLY A 86 -8.87 13.54 -8.24
N PHE A 87 -9.10 14.77 -8.69
CA PHE A 87 -9.81 15.05 -9.95
C PHE A 87 -9.03 14.61 -11.19
N VAL A 88 -7.72 14.86 -11.24
CA VAL A 88 -6.86 14.36 -12.33
C VAL A 88 -6.96 12.84 -12.45
N ASN A 89 -6.86 12.11 -11.34
CA ASN A 89 -7.00 10.66 -11.34
C ASN A 89 -8.40 10.18 -11.75
N PHE A 90 -9.45 10.93 -11.39
CA PHE A 90 -10.82 10.65 -11.82
C PHE A 90 -10.97 10.79 -13.34
N PHE A 91 -10.56 11.90 -13.92
CA PHE A 91 -10.63 12.12 -15.37
C PHE A 91 -9.78 11.14 -16.17
N GLN A 92 -8.63 10.71 -15.60
CA GLN A 92 -7.81 9.66 -16.19
C GLN A 92 -8.33 8.23 -15.93
N LYS A 93 -9.53 8.08 -15.35
CA LYS A 93 -10.16 6.78 -15.01
C LYS A 93 -9.33 5.89 -14.08
N ARG A 94 -8.40 6.48 -13.31
CA ARG A 94 -7.56 5.79 -12.31
C ARG A 94 -8.23 5.67 -10.95
N ALA A 95 -9.17 6.54 -10.63
CA ALA A 95 -9.90 6.59 -9.36
C ALA A 95 -11.34 7.03 -9.55
N SER A 96 -12.19 6.79 -8.53
CA SER A 96 -13.55 7.32 -8.46
C SER A 96 -13.55 8.82 -8.19
N HIS A 97 -14.69 9.49 -8.43
CA HIS A 97 -14.88 10.90 -8.15
C HIS A 97 -14.54 11.24 -6.69
N PRO A 98 -13.84 12.35 -6.42
CA PRO A 98 -13.54 12.79 -5.07
C PRO A 98 -14.80 12.96 -4.21
N THR A 99 -14.75 12.51 -2.95
CA THR A 99 -15.85 12.58 -1.99
C THR A 99 -15.49 13.44 -0.79
N PHE A 100 -16.49 13.98 -0.08
CA PHE A 100 -16.29 14.74 1.14
C PHE A 100 -15.62 13.89 2.22
N LYS A 101 -14.62 14.46 2.89
CA LYS A 101 -13.92 13.81 4.01
C LYS A 101 -14.74 13.95 5.29
N SER A 102 -14.90 12.85 6.04
CA SER A 102 -15.63 12.80 7.31
C SER A 102 -14.69 12.82 8.52
N LYS A 103 -15.11 13.46 9.62
CA LYS A 103 -14.42 13.39 10.91
C LYS A 103 -14.48 11.99 11.54
N HIS A 104 -15.44 11.18 11.12
CA HIS A 104 -15.62 9.80 11.59
C HIS A 104 -14.70 8.79 10.91
N ASN A 105 -13.94 9.22 9.88
CA ASN A 105 -12.87 8.39 9.36
C ASN A 105 -11.72 8.36 10.38
N HIS A 106 -11.46 7.19 10.92
CA HIS A 106 -10.45 7.01 11.98
C HIS A 106 -9.00 6.88 11.44
N PHE A 107 -8.82 6.80 10.12
CA PHE A 107 -7.53 7.01 9.49
C PHE A 107 -7.49 8.41 8.90
N GLN A 108 -6.68 9.27 9.49
CA GLN A 108 -6.54 10.66 9.05
C GLN A 108 -5.07 10.99 8.85
N SER A 109 -4.80 11.82 7.87
CA SER A 109 -3.44 12.28 7.59
C SER A 109 -3.44 13.68 6.99
N TYR A 110 -2.34 14.40 7.20
CA TYR A 110 -2.01 15.61 6.48
C TYR A 110 -0.55 15.57 6.03
N ARG A 111 -0.24 16.27 4.94
CA ARG A 111 1.10 16.34 4.39
C ARG A 111 1.62 17.77 4.46
N THR A 112 2.90 17.92 4.80
CA THR A 112 3.62 19.20 4.74
C THR A 112 4.95 19.01 4.03
N VAL A 113 5.42 20.04 3.33
CA VAL A 113 6.63 20.02 2.51
C VAL A 113 7.77 20.68 3.28
N ASN A 114 8.96 20.10 3.16
CA ASN A 114 10.15 20.68 3.74
C ASN A 114 10.56 21.94 2.96
N GLN A 115 10.57 23.06 3.65
CA GLN A 115 11.05 24.34 3.11
C GLN A 115 12.13 24.88 4.04
N LYS A 116 13.30 25.23 3.48
CA LYS A 116 14.42 25.80 4.24
C LYS A 116 14.78 24.95 5.47
N ASP A 117 14.77 23.63 5.32
CA ASP A 117 15.13 22.63 6.34
C ASP A 117 14.31 22.73 7.65
N ASN A 118 13.03 23.12 7.54
CA ASN A 118 12.12 23.19 8.66
C ASN A 118 11.58 21.81 9.12
N ILE A 119 11.86 20.74 8.34
CA ILE A 119 11.58 19.35 8.69
C ILE A 119 12.91 18.60 8.73
N ARG A 120 13.33 18.18 9.92
CA ARG A 120 14.58 17.44 10.11
C ARG A 120 14.51 16.54 11.35
N ILE A 121 15.35 15.51 11.37
CA ILE A 121 15.54 14.68 12.54
C ILE A 121 16.72 15.23 13.34
N VAL A 122 16.52 15.40 14.65
CA VAL A 122 17.53 15.85 15.60
C VAL A 122 17.55 14.88 16.77
N GLY A 123 18.53 13.99 16.79
CA GLY A 123 18.61 12.90 17.77
C GLY A 123 17.35 12.03 17.76
N ARG A 124 16.63 11.98 18.89
CA ARG A 124 15.41 11.19 19.05
C ARG A 124 14.13 11.97 18.75
N TYR A 125 14.23 13.11 18.06
CA TYR A 125 13.10 13.98 17.77
C TYR A 125 13.05 14.31 16.29
N ILE A 126 11.84 14.46 15.77
CA ILE A 126 11.58 15.09 14.47
C ILE A 126 11.06 16.50 14.72
N LYS A 127 11.69 17.50 14.10
CA LYS A 127 11.17 18.86 14.05
C LYS A 127 10.12 18.94 12.95
N LEU A 128 8.95 19.52 13.26
CA LEU A 128 7.84 19.70 12.34
C LEU A 128 7.33 21.14 12.41
N PRO A 129 6.88 21.71 11.27
CA PRO A 129 6.37 23.09 11.23
C PRO A 129 5.23 23.28 12.24
N LYS A 130 5.32 24.36 13.03
CA LYS A 130 4.39 24.76 14.10
C LYS A 130 4.17 23.72 15.22
N LEU A 131 4.40 22.43 14.99
CA LEU A 131 4.28 21.37 15.99
C LEU A 131 5.51 21.26 16.89
N GLY A 132 6.68 21.76 16.42
CA GLY A 132 7.94 21.68 17.14
C GLY A 132 8.58 20.30 17.12
N TYR A 133 9.29 19.95 18.18
CA TYR A 133 10.03 18.69 18.31
C TYR A 133 9.12 17.59 18.86
N VAL A 134 8.90 16.53 18.07
CA VAL A 134 8.11 15.36 18.45
C VAL A 134 9.02 14.15 18.61
N LYS A 135 8.93 13.42 19.70
CA LYS A 135 9.70 12.20 19.91
C LYS A 135 9.40 11.17 18.81
N VAL A 136 10.46 10.65 18.17
CA VAL A 136 10.38 9.68 17.07
C VAL A 136 11.16 8.41 17.43
N ARG A 137 10.67 7.25 16.99
CA ARG A 137 11.41 6.00 16.98
C ARG A 137 12.05 5.82 15.62
N GLN A 138 13.26 6.34 15.49
CA GLN A 138 14.05 6.17 14.28
C GLN A 138 14.68 4.76 14.27
N SER A 139 14.58 4.07 13.15
CA SER A 139 15.12 2.71 12.95
C SER A 139 16.22 2.67 11.88
N MET A 140 16.46 3.77 11.19
CA MET A 140 17.50 3.91 10.16
C MET A 140 17.87 5.39 9.98
N GLU A 141 19.01 5.64 9.39
CA GLU A 141 19.39 6.99 8.95
C GLU A 141 18.49 7.47 7.82
N VAL A 142 18.29 8.77 7.75
CA VAL A 142 17.39 9.42 6.81
C VAL A 142 18.17 10.49 6.05
N GLY A 143 18.18 10.38 4.74
CA GLY A 143 18.75 11.40 3.85
C GLY A 143 17.88 12.66 3.76
N ASN A 144 18.00 13.40 2.68
CA ASN A 144 17.26 14.64 2.44
C ASN A 144 15.73 14.39 2.44
N ILE A 145 15.03 15.06 3.37
CA ILE A 145 13.57 14.96 3.52
C ILE A 145 12.90 15.97 2.60
N ARG A 146 12.11 15.55 1.63
CA ARG A 146 11.33 16.42 0.75
C ARG A 146 10.00 16.85 1.39
N HIS A 147 9.27 15.91 1.96
CA HIS A 147 8.03 16.17 2.67
C HIS A 147 7.75 15.10 3.71
N VAL A 148 6.84 15.39 4.63
CA VAL A 148 6.35 14.44 5.63
C VAL A 148 4.83 14.36 5.59
N THR A 149 4.32 13.15 5.74
CA THR A 149 2.89 12.91 6.00
C THR A 149 2.73 12.44 7.44
N ILE A 150 1.97 13.19 8.22
CA ILE A 150 1.62 12.82 9.60
C ILE A 150 0.33 12.02 9.54
N GLU A 151 0.35 10.82 10.10
CA GLU A 151 -0.79 9.90 10.12
C GLU A 151 -1.28 9.67 11.55
N HIS A 152 -2.59 9.72 11.73
CA HIS A 152 -3.29 9.18 12.89
C HIS A 152 -4.08 7.95 12.47
N THR A 153 -3.76 6.80 13.07
CA THR A 153 -4.33 5.50 12.69
C THR A 153 -5.55 5.14 13.53
N PRO A 154 -6.43 4.23 13.05
CA PRO A 154 -7.57 3.74 13.83
C PRO A 154 -7.21 3.09 15.16
N SER A 155 -5.96 2.61 15.32
CA SER A 155 -5.45 2.05 16.57
C SER A 155 -4.99 3.11 17.59
N GLY A 156 -5.17 4.42 17.27
CA GLY A 156 -4.76 5.55 18.11
C GLY A 156 -3.27 5.86 18.07
N LYS A 157 -2.57 5.36 17.07
CA LYS A 157 -1.13 5.59 16.90
C LYS A 157 -0.86 6.73 15.91
N TYR A 158 0.30 7.40 16.11
CA TYR A 158 0.77 8.46 15.24
C TYR A 158 2.06 8.02 14.53
N PHE A 159 2.16 8.38 13.24
CA PHE A 159 3.33 8.10 12.42
C PHE A 159 3.71 9.33 11.62
N ALA A 160 5.01 9.46 11.36
CA ALA A 160 5.55 10.35 10.35
C ALA A 160 6.06 9.49 9.19
N VAL A 161 5.49 9.68 8.02
CA VAL A 161 5.95 9.06 6.77
C VAL A 161 6.77 10.09 6.02
N LEU A 162 8.07 9.89 6.01
CA LEU A 162 9.04 10.76 5.38
C LEU A 162 9.22 10.35 3.92
N ASN A 163 9.10 11.27 3.00
CA ASN A 163 9.55 11.08 1.64
C ASN A 163 10.98 11.63 1.54
N VAL A 164 11.90 10.74 1.27
CA VAL A 164 13.32 11.04 1.22
C VAL A 164 13.90 10.75 -0.15
N GLU A 165 14.91 11.53 -0.52
CA GLU A 165 15.76 11.20 -1.65
C GLU A 165 16.75 10.12 -1.24
N PHE A 166 16.95 9.14 -2.08
CA PHE A 166 17.95 8.11 -1.88
C PHE A 166 18.49 7.63 -3.22
N GLU A 167 19.73 7.25 -3.21
CA GLU A 167 20.36 6.54 -4.32
C GLU A 167 20.43 5.06 -3.94
N PRO A 168 19.81 4.17 -4.72
CA PRO A 168 19.90 2.75 -4.46
C PRO A 168 21.34 2.31 -4.69
N GLU A 169 21.92 1.65 -3.72
CA GLU A 169 23.18 0.96 -3.92
C GLU A 169 22.94 -0.28 -4.77
N PRO A 170 23.60 -0.43 -5.92
CA PRO A 170 23.54 -1.67 -6.69
C PRO A 170 23.97 -2.82 -5.78
N ARG A 171 23.11 -3.81 -5.61
CA ARG A 171 23.50 -5.01 -4.88
C ARG A 171 24.24 -5.95 -5.83
N PRO A 172 25.30 -6.61 -5.36
CA PRO A 172 25.94 -7.65 -6.14
C PRO A 172 24.88 -8.71 -6.47
N ASN A 173 24.59 -8.83 -7.75
CA ASN A 173 23.57 -9.71 -8.27
C ASN A 173 24.22 -11.06 -8.60
N GLN A 174 23.63 -12.16 -8.17
CA GLN A 174 24.14 -13.49 -8.45
C GLN A 174 23.81 -13.97 -9.88
N GLY A 175 23.18 -13.12 -10.73
CA GLY A 175 22.87 -13.44 -12.12
C GLY A 175 21.75 -14.46 -12.31
N GLY A 176 21.05 -14.87 -11.24
CA GLY A 176 20.01 -15.89 -11.26
C GLY A 176 18.76 -15.46 -12.05
N THR A 177 18.08 -16.47 -12.60
CA THR A 177 16.75 -16.30 -13.21
C THR A 177 15.76 -17.23 -12.54
N ILE A 178 14.54 -16.74 -12.25
CA ILE A 178 13.53 -17.51 -11.52
C ILE A 178 12.14 -17.28 -12.07
N GLY A 179 11.34 -18.33 -12.14
CA GLY A 179 9.91 -18.28 -12.43
C GLY A 179 9.10 -18.57 -11.17
N ILE A 180 8.04 -17.80 -10.94
CA ILE A 180 7.26 -17.86 -9.71
C ILE A 180 5.79 -18.08 -10.04
N ASP A 181 5.21 -19.17 -9.55
CA ASP A 181 3.78 -19.46 -9.52
C ASP A 181 3.22 -19.12 -8.14
N VAL A 182 2.24 -18.22 -8.04
CA VAL A 182 1.64 -17.81 -6.77
C VAL A 182 0.36 -18.55 -6.47
N GLY A 183 0.19 -18.98 -5.21
CA GLY A 183 -0.95 -19.77 -4.78
C GLY A 183 -1.59 -19.30 -3.47
N ILE A 184 -2.79 -19.84 -3.18
CA ILE A 184 -3.50 -19.58 -1.92
C ILE A 184 -3.02 -20.53 -0.81
N LYS A 185 -2.78 -21.78 -1.12
CA LYS A 185 -2.30 -22.80 -0.17
C LYS A 185 -0.83 -22.58 0.14
N THR A 186 -0.02 -22.56 -0.89
CA THR A 186 1.38 -22.14 -0.91
C THR A 186 1.41 -20.68 -1.33
N PHE A 187 2.26 -19.83 -0.73
CA PHE A 187 2.34 -18.42 -1.11
C PHE A 187 2.90 -18.27 -2.53
N TYR A 188 3.99 -18.97 -2.81
CA TYR A 188 4.48 -19.23 -4.16
C TYR A 188 5.29 -20.54 -4.21
N SER A 189 5.41 -21.09 -5.42
CA SER A 189 6.36 -22.13 -5.79
C SER A 189 7.26 -21.57 -6.89
N ASP A 190 8.56 -21.91 -6.86
CA ASP A 190 9.52 -21.42 -7.84
C ASP A 190 9.94 -22.50 -8.84
N SER A 191 10.63 -22.06 -9.90
CA SER A 191 11.17 -22.92 -10.94
C SER A 191 12.27 -23.89 -10.46
N ASN A 192 12.84 -23.67 -9.27
CA ASN A 192 13.86 -24.50 -8.65
C ASN A 192 13.25 -25.59 -7.73
N GLY A 193 11.92 -25.66 -7.64
CA GLY A 193 11.21 -26.61 -6.77
C GLY A 193 11.05 -26.15 -5.33
N ASN A 194 11.49 -24.95 -4.97
CA ASN A 194 11.27 -24.42 -3.63
C ASN A 194 9.83 -23.92 -3.46
N THR A 195 9.29 -24.08 -2.27
CA THR A 195 7.95 -23.62 -1.94
C THR A 195 7.95 -22.75 -0.69
N VAL A 196 7.21 -21.64 -0.73
CA VAL A 196 7.02 -20.75 0.41
C VAL A 196 5.60 -20.88 0.92
N ALA A 197 5.45 -21.29 2.18
CA ALA A 197 4.15 -21.49 2.80
C ALA A 197 3.38 -20.18 2.98
N ASN A 198 2.06 -20.18 2.79
CA ASN A 198 1.21 -19.06 3.14
C ASN A 198 1.06 -18.97 4.68
N PRO A 199 1.51 -17.86 5.32
CA PRO A 199 1.51 -17.75 6.78
C PRO A 199 0.12 -17.57 7.40
N LYS A 200 -0.93 -17.31 6.61
CA LYS A 200 -2.35 -17.23 7.01
C LYS A 200 -2.62 -16.35 8.24
N TYR A 201 -1.96 -15.21 8.37
CA TYR A 201 -2.04 -14.33 9.54
C TYR A 201 -3.46 -13.91 9.91
N LEU A 202 -4.32 -13.66 8.91
CA LEU A 202 -5.72 -13.32 9.13
C LEU A 202 -6.49 -14.51 9.76
N GLU A 203 -6.28 -15.72 9.27
CA GLU A 203 -6.95 -16.94 9.80
C GLU A 203 -6.53 -17.19 11.25
N ARG A 204 -5.24 -17.09 11.57
CA ARG A 204 -4.73 -17.21 12.94
C ARG A 204 -5.32 -16.17 13.89
N SER A 205 -5.63 -14.98 13.41
CA SER A 205 -6.19 -13.88 14.19
C SER A 205 -7.72 -13.87 14.21
N MET A 206 -8.39 -14.72 13.41
CA MET A 206 -9.83 -14.65 13.16
C MET A 206 -10.67 -14.84 14.44
N ARG A 207 -10.33 -15.81 15.29
CA ARG A 207 -11.08 -16.05 16.56
C ARG A 207 -11.06 -14.80 17.44
N LYS A 208 -9.89 -14.15 17.57
CA LYS A 208 -9.74 -12.90 18.33
C LYS A 208 -10.51 -11.76 17.67
N LEU A 209 -10.40 -11.60 16.36
CA LEU A 209 -11.09 -10.55 15.63
C LEU A 209 -12.59 -10.64 15.80
N VAL A 210 -13.19 -11.81 15.58
CA VAL A 210 -14.63 -12.04 15.74
C VAL A 210 -15.08 -11.74 17.17
N ARG A 211 -14.33 -12.16 18.19
CA ARG A 211 -14.64 -11.87 19.59
C ARG A 211 -14.66 -10.36 19.86
N GLU A 212 -13.65 -9.63 19.42
CA GLU A 212 -13.56 -8.17 19.63
C GLU A 212 -14.62 -7.43 18.82
N GLN A 213 -14.98 -7.89 17.62
CA GLN A 213 -16.08 -7.32 16.83
C GLN A 213 -17.46 -7.55 17.47
N ARG A 214 -17.71 -8.76 18.01
CA ARG A 214 -18.97 -9.05 18.76
C ARG A 214 -19.09 -8.16 20.00
N ARG A 215 -17.99 -7.92 20.72
CA ARG A 215 -17.96 -6.97 21.83
C ARG A 215 -18.26 -5.54 21.37
N LEU A 216 -17.71 -5.13 20.24
CA LEU A 216 -17.95 -3.81 19.66
C LEU A 216 -19.42 -3.62 19.26
N SER A 217 -20.05 -4.63 18.64
CA SER A 217 -21.44 -4.53 18.20
C SER A 217 -22.44 -4.38 19.36
N ARG A 218 -22.10 -4.93 20.56
CA ARG A 218 -22.92 -4.84 21.77
C ARG A 218 -22.76 -3.53 22.54
N ARG A 219 -21.78 -2.67 22.18
CA ARG A 219 -21.55 -1.40 22.84
C ARG A 219 -22.43 -0.29 22.24
N GLU A 220 -22.95 0.57 23.08
CA GLU A 220 -23.76 1.72 22.68
C GLU A 220 -22.99 2.65 21.75
N LYS A 221 -23.64 3.09 20.66
CA LYS A 221 -23.05 4.03 19.68
C LYS A 221 -22.82 5.39 20.32
N GLY A 222 -21.60 5.93 20.16
CA GLY A 222 -21.21 7.22 20.74
C GLY A 222 -20.60 7.12 22.15
N SER A 223 -20.70 5.96 22.83
CA SER A 223 -20.11 5.80 24.15
C SER A 223 -18.57 5.68 24.13
N HIS A 224 -17.90 6.16 25.16
CA HIS A 224 -16.47 6.03 25.38
C HIS A 224 -16.03 4.55 25.35
N ASN A 225 -16.80 3.66 25.97
CA ASN A 225 -16.54 2.22 25.98
C ASN A 225 -16.55 1.61 24.58
N ARG A 226 -17.39 2.13 23.66
CA ARG A 226 -17.40 1.71 22.26
C ARG A 226 -16.16 2.19 21.53
N ASP A 227 -15.70 3.40 21.78
CA ASP A 227 -14.49 3.95 21.18
C ASP A 227 -13.23 3.16 21.60
N GLU A 228 -13.11 2.80 22.89
CA GLU A 228 -12.06 1.93 23.36
C GLU A 228 -12.10 0.56 22.67
N GLN A 229 -13.30 -0.02 22.57
CA GLN A 229 -13.45 -1.34 21.95
C GLN A 229 -13.13 -1.29 20.44
N ARG A 230 -13.49 -0.19 19.76
CA ARG A 230 -13.10 0.06 18.38
C ARG A 230 -11.58 0.08 18.20
N ILE A 231 -10.85 0.73 19.13
CA ILE A 231 -9.39 0.74 19.12
C ILE A 231 -8.82 -0.69 19.30
N ARG A 232 -9.45 -1.53 20.14
CA ARG A 232 -9.03 -2.94 20.32
C ARG A 232 -9.18 -3.73 19.02
N VAL A 233 -10.30 -3.57 18.31
CA VAL A 233 -10.52 -4.18 16.98
C VAL A 233 -9.46 -3.68 15.99
N ALA A 234 -9.22 -2.36 15.94
CA ALA A 234 -8.23 -1.76 15.05
C ALA A 234 -6.80 -2.27 15.31
N LYS A 235 -6.42 -2.50 16.58
CA LYS A 235 -5.13 -3.11 16.94
C LYS A 235 -4.97 -4.54 16.42
N VAL A 236 -6.04 -5.33 16.36
CA VAL A 236 -5.99 -6.69 15.77
C VAL A 236 -5.73 -6.61 14.27
N HIS A 237 -6.47 -5.74 13.56
CA HIS A 237 -6.25 -5.51 12.13
C HIS A 237 -4.84 -4.99 11.83
N GLU A 238 -4.34 -4.04 12.63
CA GLU A 238 -2.99 -3.49 12.49
C GLU A 238 -1.93 -4.59 12.65
N LYS A 239 -2.08 -5.47 13.65
CA LYS A 239 -1.16 -6.61 13.85
C LYS A 239 -1.11 -7.50 12.60
N VAL A 240 -2.25 -7.91 12.08
CA VAL A 240 -2.34 -8.75 10.87
C VAL A 240 -1.69 -8.06 9.67
N THR A 241 -1.99 -6.77 9.48
CA THR A 241 -1.41 -5.97 8.38
C THR A 241 0.10 -5.85 8.49
N ASN A 242 0.63 -5.61 9.69
CA ASN A 242 2.07 -5.49 9.92
C ASN A 242 2.80 -6.82 9.68
N GLN A 243 2.28 -7.93 10.21
CA GLN A 243 2.84 -9.27 9.99
C GLN A 243 2.87 -9.63 8.50
N ARG A 244 1.77 -9.35 7.77
CA ARG A 244 1.71 -9.57 6.34
C ARG A 244 2.71 -8.70 5.58
N ASN A 245 2.78 -7.42 5.90
CA ASN A 245 3.73 -6.52 5.24
C ASN A 245 5.19 -6.93 5.49
N ASP A 246 5.55 -7.34 6.72
CA ASP A 246 6.89 -7.84 7.05
C ASP A 246 7.23 -9.09 6.21
N PHE A 247 6.30 -10.04 6.13
CA PHE A 247 6.47 -11.23 5.30
C PHE A 247 6.68 -10.89 3.82
N LEU A 248 5.80 -10.05 3.24
CA LEU A 248 5.90 -9.64 1.83
C LEU A 248 7.20 -8.87 1.56
N GLN A 249 7.63 -8.02 2.49
CA GLN A 249 8.90 -7.29 2.39
C GLN A 249 10.10 -8.24 2.38
N LYS A 250 10.11 -9.23 3.25
CA LYS A 250 11.19 -10.22 3.34
C LYS A 250 11.26 -11.06 2.06
N GLN A 251 10.13 -11.61 1.62
CA GLN A 251 10.08 -12.44 0.41
C GLN A 251 10.48 -11.67 -0.85
N SER A 252 9.94 -10.47 -1.04
CA SER A 252 10.28 -9.65 -2.21
C SER A 252 11.73 -9.15 -2.18
N THR A 253 12.33 -8.91 -0.99
CA THR A 253 13.74 -8.55 -0.90
C THR A 253 14.65 -9.73 -1.22
N MET A 254 14.34 -10.91 -0.69
CA MET A 254 15.10 -12.13 -0.95
C MET A 254 15.16 -12.43 -2.46
N LEU A 255 14.00 -12.46 -3.12
CA LEU A 255 13.92 -12.75 -4.55
C LEU A 255 14.71 -11.75 -5.41
N VAL A 256 14.63 -10.46 -5.11
CA VAL A 256 15.36 -9.42 -5.84
C VAL A 256 16.87 -9.46 -5.55
N CYS A 257 17.28 -9.89 -4.34
CA CYS A 257 18.71 -10.04 -4.03
C CYS A 257 19.37 -11.26 -4.69
N GLU A 258 18.61 -12.33 -4.89
CA GLU A 258 19.13 -13.61 -5.37
C GLU A 258 19.04 -13.75 -6.89
N ASN A 259 18.19 -12.97 -7.58
CA ASN A 259 17.90 -13.17 -8.99
C ASN A 259 17.97 -11.86 -9.79
N GLN A 260 18.60 -11.91 -10.97
CA GLN A 260 18.61 -10.80 -11.92
C GLN A 260 17.28 -10.67 -12.65
N THR A 261 16.69 -11.77 -13.07
CA THR A 261 15.42 -11.79 -13.79
C THR A 261 14.39 -12.62 -13.02
N ILE A 262 13.23 -12.02 -12.74
CA ILE A 262 12.12 -12.68 -12.05
C ILE A 262 10.92 -12.71 -12.99
N CYS A 263 10.48 -13.91 -13.38
CA CYS A 263 9.32 -14.13 -14.22
C CYS A 263 8.10 -14.42 -13.35
N ILE A 264 7.01 -13.69 -13.56
CA ILE A 264 5.74 -13.80 -12.81
C ILE A 264 4.55 -13.84 -13.76
N GLU A 265 3.43 -14.38 -13.32
CA GLU A 265 2.18 -14.27 -14.06
C GLU A 265 1.58 -12.85 -13.92
N ASP A 266 1.02 -12.32 -15.02
CA ASP A 266 0.23 -11.08 -14.98
C ASP A 266 -1.19 -11.37 -14.49
N LEU A 267 -1.38 -11.42 -13.18
CA LEU A 267 -2.66 -11.77 -12.58
C LEU A 267 -3.61 -10.58 -12.47
N HIS A 268 -4.77 -10.70 -13.05
CA HIS A 268 -5.85 -9.73 -12.86
C HIS A 268 -6.53 -9.89 -11.49
N VAL A 269 -5.81 -9.59 -10.42
CA VAL A 269 -6.24 -9.78 -9.02
C VAL A 269 -7.59 -9.11 -8.72
N LYS A 270 -7.87 -7.93 -9.29
CA LYS A 270 -9.17 -7.24 -9.14
C LYS A 270 -10.33 -8.07 -9.67
N GLY A 271 -10.15 -8.75 -10.79
CA GLY A 271 -11.15 -9.67 -11.35
C GLY A 271 -11.34 -10.91 -10.47
N MET A 272 -10.25 -11.47 -9.97
CA MET A 272 -10.28 -12.67 -9.12
C MET A 272 -11.02 -12.43 -7.80
N ILE A 273 -10.94 -11.24 -7.21
CA ILE A 273 -11.66 -10.88 -5.97
C ILE A 273 -13.18 -10.82 -6.16
N ARG A 274 -13.69 -10.73 -7.39
CA ARG A 274 -15.15 -10.83 -7.67
C ARG A 274 -15.72 -12.21 -7.36
N ASN A 275 -14.89 -13.24 -7.34
CA ASN A 275 -15.30 -14.56 -6.90
C ASN A 275 -15.46 -14.59 -5.36
N HIS A 276 -16.70 -14.50 -4.88
CA HIS A 276 -17.04 -14.44 -3.45
C HIS A 276 -16.45 -15.58 -2.61
N LYS A 277 -16.32 -16.79 -3.18
CA LYS A 277 -15.76 -17.97 -2.49
C LYS A 277 -14.27 -17.81 -2.19
N LEU A 278 -13.53 -17.14 -3.05
CA LEU A 278 -12.07 -16.98 -2.96
C LEU A 278 -11.63 -15.58 -2.55
N ALA A 279 -12.51 -14.57 -2.62
CA ALA A 279 -12.20 -13.16 -2.38
C ALA A 279 -11.43 -12.91 -1.07
N LYS A 280 -11.88 -13.52 0.04
CA LYS A 280 -11.25 -13.40 1.36
C LYS A 280 -9.82 -13.97 1.36
N SER A 281 -9.61 -15.14 0.75
CA SER A 281 -8.30 -15.77 0.66
C SER A 281 -7.34 -14.97 -0.21
N ILE A 282 -7.79 -14.55 -1.40
CA ILE A 282 -7.01 -13.73 -2.33
C ILE A 282 -6.62 -12.39 -1.70
N ALA A 283 -7.57 -11.70 -1.07
CA ALA A 283 -7.29 -10.45 -0.34
C ALA A 283 -6.32 -10.65 0.84
N SER A 284 -6.38 -11.81 1.52
CA SER A 284 -5.50 -12.14 2.63
C SER A 284 -4.05 -12.37 2.19
N VAL A 285 -3.84 -13.05 1.05
CA VAL A 285 -2.50 -13.31 0.48
C VAL A 285 -1.85 -12.02 -0.03
N SER A 286 -2.65 -11.11 -0.60
CA SER A 286 -2.19 -9.79 -1.09
C SER A 286 -1.15 -9.84 -2.20
N TRP A 287 -1.36 -10.66 -3.23
CA TRP A 287 -0.45 -10.79 -4.39
C TRP A 287 -0.18 -9.46 -5.09
N ALA A 288 -1.21 -8.62 -5.30
CA ALA A 288 -1.01 -7.30 -5.93
C ALA A 288 0.05 -6.47 -5.20
N LYS A 289 0.04 -6.48 -3.86
CA LYS A 289 1.03 -5.77 -3.07
C LYS A 289 2.41 -6.43 -3.13
N PHE A 290 2.46 -7.75 -3.23
CA PHE A 290 3.71 -8.48 -3.41
C PHE A 290 4.38 -8.13 -4.74
N PHE A 291 3.61 -8.12 -5.84
CA PHE A 291 4.10 -7.73 -7.16
C PHE A 291 4.54 -6.27 -7.21
N GLU A 292 3.75 -5.35 -6.61
CA GLU A 292 4.18 -3.95 -6.45
C GLU A 292 5.53 -3.85 -5.72
N MET A 293 5.74 -4.68 -4.66
CA MET A 293 7.02 -4.69 -3.94
C MET A 293 8.17 -5.26 -4.78
N LEU A 294 7.94 -6.25 -5.61
CA LEU A 294 8.94 -6.77 -6.54
C LEU A 294 9.30 -5.71 -7.59
N GLU A 295 8.31 -5.08 -8.21
CA GLU A 295 8.48 -4.08 -9.26
C GLU A 295 9.32 -2.88 -8.79
N TYR A 296 8.96 -2.22 -7.68
CA TYR A 296 9.73 -1.07 -7.24
C TYR A 296 11.13 -1.44 -6.74
N LYS A 297 11.31 -2.63 -6.15
CA LYS A 297 12.63 -3.11 -5.73
C LYS A 297 13.50 -3.49 -6.92
N ALA A 298 12.92 -4.09 -7.94
CA ALA A 298 13.62 -4.38 -9.18
C ALA A 298 14.17 -3.09 -9.80
N VAL A 299 13.36 -2.03 -9.88
CA VAL A 299 13.82 -0.70 -10.33
C VAL A 299 14.93 -0.15 -9.42
N TRP A 300 14.88 -0.37 -8.10
CA TRP A 300 15.90 0.12 -7.19
C TRP A 300 17.25 -0.59 -7.35
N TYR A 301 17.23 -1.87 -7.63
CA TYR A 301 18.45 -2.70 -7.62
C TYR A 301 18.91 -3.14 -9.03
N GLY A 302 18.23 -2.66 -10.08
CA GLY A 302 18.60 -2.96 -11.46
C GLY A 302 18.23 -4.37 -11.92
N ASN A 303 17.22 -5.00 -11.27
CA ASN A 303 16.68 -6.29 -11.67
C ASN A 303 15.58 -6.13 -12.72
N GLU A 304 15.25 -7.22 -13.38
CA GLU A 304 14.20 -7.27 -14.39
C GLU A 304 13.00 -8.10 -13.91
N ILE A 305 11.79 -7.55 -14.03
CA ILE A 305 10.53 -8.30 -13.83
C ILE A 305 9.91 -8.55 -15.20
N ARG A 306 9.68 -9.82 -15.53
CA ARG A 306 9.00 -10.23 -16.77
C ARG A 306 7.63 -10.81 -16.44
N LYS A 307 6.60 -10.22 -17.03
CA LYS A 307 5.21 -10.66 -16.82
C LYS A 307 4.77 -11.58 -17.96
N VAL A 308 4.43 -12.81 -17.61
CA VAL A 308 3.87 -13.79 -18.55
C VAL A 308 2.36 -13.51 -18.70
N PRO A 309 1.78 -13.57 -19.92
CA PRO A 309 0.37 -13.30 -20.15
C PRO A 309 -0.57 -14.10 -19.23
N THR A 310 -1.63 -13.45 -18.73
CA THR A 310 -2.60 -14.00 -17.76
C THR A 310 -3.24 -15.33 -18.18
N MET A 311 -3.37 -15.58 -19.49
CA MET A 311 -4.02 -16.80 -20.00
C MET A 311 -3.04 -17.90 -20.37
N TYR A 312 -1.76 -17.75 -20.05
CA TYR A 312 -0.77 -18.78 -20.31
C TYR A 312 -1.03 -20.02 -19.43
N PRO A 313 -1.17 -21.24 -20.04
CA PRO A 313 -1.54 -22.44 -19.28
C PRO A 313 -0.32 -23.07 -18.59
N SER A 314 0.35 -22.31 -17.73
CA SER A 314 1.61 -22.67 -17.07
C SER A 314 1.54 -24.03 -16.36
N SER A 315 0.48 -24.31 -15.63
CA SER A 315 0.33 -25.58 -14.89
C SER A 315 -0.12 -26.77 -15.73
N GLN A 316 -0.69 -26.51 -16.93
CA GLN A 316 -1.22 -27.56 -17.82
C GLN A 316 -0.22 -28.02 -18.88
N THR A 317 0.85 -27.27 -19.09
CA THR A 317 1.88 -27.54 -20.11
C THR A 317 3.01 -28.33 -19.48
N CYS A 318 3.40 -29.42 -20.09
CA CYS A 318 4.58 -30.19 -19.66
C CYS A 318 5.84 -29.36 -19.88
N SER A 319 6.61 -29.12 -18.81
CA SER A 319 7.85 -28.34 -18.92
C SER A 319 8.97 -29.07 -19.69
N SER A 320 8.87 -30.38 -19.89
CA SER A 320 9.84 -31.17 -20.61
C SER A 320 9.58 -31.21 -22.14
N CYS A 321 8.35 -31.51 -22.57
CA CYS A 321 8.04 -31.70 -23.98
C CYS A 321 7.04 -30.72 -24.59
N GLY A 322 6.44 -29.84 -23.77
CA GLY A 322 5.43 -28.89 -24.24
C GLY A 322 4.01 -29.43 -24.42
N TYR A 323 3.78 -30.75 -24.19
CA TYR A 323 2.44 -31.35 -24.28
C TYR A 323 1.48 -30.65 -23.31
N ARG A 324 0.29 -30.26 -23.81
CA ARG A 324 -0.75 -29.63 -22.97
C ARG A 324 -1.73 -30.68 -22.47
N ASN A 325 -1.77 -30.89 -21.15
CA ASN A 325 -2.68 -31.80 -20.48
C ASN A 325 -3.86 -31.02 -19.85
N PRO A 326 -5.07 -30.99 -20.47
CA PRO A 326 -6.24 -30.28 -19.94
C PRO A 326 -6.74 -30.80 -18.59
N LEU A 327 -6.48 -32.07 -18.25
CA LEU A 327 -6.90 -32.69 -17.00
C LEU A 327 -6.28 -32.03 -15.78
N VAL A 328 -5.05 -31.52 -15.93
CA VAL A 328 -4.32 -30.79 -14.86
C VAL A 328 -4.97 -29.44 -14.50
N LYS A 329 -5.98 -28.99 -15.25
CA LYS A 329 -6.82 -27.86 -14.84
C LYS A 329 -7.53 -28.14 -13.50
N ASN A 330 -7.77 -29.41 -13.19
CA ASN A 330 -8.31 -29.81 -11.89
C ASN A 330 -7.29 -29.55 -10.77
N LEU A 331 -7.62 -28.63 -9.86
CA LEU A 331 -6.75 -28.20 -8.75
C LEU A 331 -6.44 -29.31 -7.73
N ARG A 332 -7.13 -30.45 -7.78
CA ARG A 332 -6.87 -31.60 -6.91
C ARG A 332 -5.66 -32.42 -7.38
N ILE A 333 -5.33 -32.34 -8.69
CA ILE A 333 -4.19 -33.03 -9.28
C ILE A 333 -2.93 -32.23 -8.93
N ARG A 334 -2.07 -32.78 -8.10
CA ARG A 334 -0.83 -32.14 -7.64
C ARG A 334 0.41 -32.74 -8.31
N ILE A 335 0.40 -34.05 -8.48
CA ILE A 335 1.43 -34.79 -9.21
C ILE A 335 0.77 -35.41 -10.42
N TRP A 336 1.41 -35.34 -11.58
CA TRP A 336 0.90 -35.91 -12.82
C TRP A 336 2.03 -36.37 -13.74
N GLU A 337 1.78 -37.42 -14.48
CA GLU A 337 2.62 -37.93 -15.54
C GLU A 337 2.19 -37.38 -16.88
N CYS A 338 3.16 -36.95 -17.69
CA CYS A 338 2.90 -36.41 -19.02
C CYS A 338 2.56 -37.54 -20.01
N PRO A 339 1.38 -37.52 -20.68
CA PRO A 339 1.04 -38.55 -21.67
C PRO A 339 1.98 -38.59 -22.89
N GLY A 340 2.72 -37.51 -23.16
CA GLY A 340 3.58 -37.41 -24.33
C GLY A 340 5.02 -37.83 -24.14
N CYS A 341 5.56 -37.65 -22.90
CA CYS A 341 6.96 -37.95 -22.64
C CYS A 341 7.22 -38.70 -21.33
N HIS A 342 6.16 -39.09 -20.62
CA HIS A 342 6.18 -39.85 -19.36
C HIS A 342 6.93 -39.15 -18.19
N ALA A 343 7.30 -37.88 -18.35
CA ALA A 343 7.89 -37.13 -17.25
C ALA A 343 6.85 -36.88 -16.14
N VAL A 344 7.26 -37.12 -14.89
CA VAL A 344 6.43 -36.89 -13.70
C VAL A 344 6.67 -35.48 -13.18
N HIS A 345 5.61 -34.73 -12.97
CA HIS A 345 5.67 -33.33 -12.55
C HIS A 345 4.92 -33.10 -11.24
N ASP A 346 5.53 -32.34 -10.32
CA ASP A 346 4.78 -31.54 -9.39
C ASP A 346 4.16 -30.36 -10.15
N ARG A 347 2.87 -30.15 -9.98
CA ARG A 347 2.10 -29.18 -10.75
C ARG A 347 2.59 -27.75 -10.57
N ASP A 348 2.87 -27.37 -9.32
CA ASP A 348 3.19 -25.96 -8.97
C ASP A 348 4.66 -25.66 -9.38
N THR A 349 5.59 -26.61 -9.20
CA THR A 349 6.97 -26.52 -9.72
C THR A 349 7.00 -26.48 -11.25
N ASN A 350 6.23 -27.35 -11.91
CA ASN A 350 6.12 -27.36 -13.37
C ASN A 350 5.59 -26.01 -13.90
N ALA A 351 4.62 -25.39 -13.20
CA ALA A 351 4.14 -24.05 -13.54
C ALA A 351 5.27 -23.01 -13.41
N GLY A 352 6.04 -23.03 -12.33
CA GLY A 352 7.19 -22.14 -12.13
C GLY A 352 8.22 -22.25 -13.28
N ILE A 353 8.56 -23.48 -13.70
CA ILE A 353 9.47 -23.73 -14.83
C ILE A 353 8.90 -23.16 -16.13
N ASN A 354 7.62 -23.37 -16.41
CA ASN A 354 6.97 -22.86 -17.61
C ASN A 354 6.86 -21.33 -17.61
N ILE A 355 6.59 -20.70 -16.45
CA ILE A 355 6.62 -19.25 -16.29
C ILE A 355 8.00 -18.70 -16.57
N LEU A 356 9.06 -19.34 -16.07
CA LEU A 356 10.44 -18.98 -16.35
C LEU A 356 10.73 -19.06 -17.85
N LYS A 357 10.50 -20.22 -18.47
CA LYS A 357 10.75 -20.43 -19.90
C LYS A 357 10.02 -19.42 -20.77
N LYS A 358 8.72 -19.19 -20.49
CA LYS A 358 7.92 -18.23 -21.22
C LYS A 358 8.39 -16.80 -21.00
N GLY A 359 8.71 -16.43 -19.75
CA GLY A 359 9.23 -15.11 -19.43
C GLY A 359 10.57 -14.81 -20.11
N LEU A 360 11.47 -15.79 -20.21
CA LEU A 360 12.74 -15.62 -20.92
C LEU A 360 12.58 -15.48 -22.44
N GLN A 361 11.49 -16.01 -23.03
CA GLN A 361 11.17 -15.83 -24.45
C GLN A 361 10.60 -14.42 -24.75
N LEU A 362 10.08 -13.71 -23.75
CA LEU A 362 9.57 -12.35 -23.92
C LEU A 362 10.77 -11.40 -23.96
N GLN A 363 10.87 -10.60 -25.02
CA GLN A 363 11.86 -9.51 -25.06
C GLN A 363 11.52 -8.50 -23.97
N SER A 364 12.57 -7.91 -23.38
CA SER A 364 12.38 -6.79 -22.45
C SER A 364 11.68 -5.67 -23.19
N ALA A 365 10.51 -5.28 -22.68
CA ALA A 365 9.73 -4.19 -23.27
C ALA A 365 10.32 -2.82 -22.86
#